data_d23a6c43c9fd7b75c5ce71cfd1c69877
#
_entry.id   d23a6c43c9fd7b75c5ce71cfd1c69877
#
_cell.length_a   1.000
_cell.length_b   1.000
_cell.length_c   1.000
_cell.angle_alpha   90.00
_cell.angle_beta   90.00
_cell.angle_gamma   90.00
#
_symmetry.space_group_name_H-M   'P 1'
#
loop_
_entity.id
_entity.type
_entity.pdbx_description
1 polymer ?
#
loop_
_entity_poly.entity_id
_entity_poly.type
_entity_poly.pdbx_seq_one_letter_code
_entity_poly.pdbx_strand_id
1 'polypeptide(L)'
;MDKVNRRTTLKLMGMGAALLMASGRVRAQGTPTADQVIQGKDPRLIVHNSRTGVLETPLELLREHERTPKEILFIRNNQVLPQGKTLEPIAPDGWIISIEGMVENAQAFDAKILKDLPQVEVEMVLQCSGNGRSFFARAQRASGTQ
;
A
#
# COMPACT_ATOMS: atom_id res chain seq x y z
N MET A 1 23.54 -55.93 12.82
CA MET A 1 23.29 -54.81 11.83
C MET A 1 22.32 -55.35 10.80
N ASP A 2 21.04 -55.08 10.98
CA ASP A 2 20.01 -55.56 10.08
C ASP A 2 20.01 -54.74 8.79
N LYS A 3 20.14 -55.46 7.66
CA LYS A 3 20.11 -54.85 6.33
C LYS A 3 18.68 -54.36 6.01
N VAL A 4 18.50 -53.08 6.00
CA VAL A 4 17.24 -52.44 5.60
C VAL A 4 16.93 -52.87 4.17
N ASN A 5 15.83 -53.60 3.98
CA ASN A 5 15.41 -54.15 2.70
C ASN A 5 14.81 -53.00 1.83
N ARG A 6 15.13 -52.98 0.53
CA ARG A 6 14.63 -51.98 -0.45
C ARG A 6 13.11 -51.78 -0.42
N ARG A 7 12.35 -52.86 -0.13
CA ARG A 7 10.89 -52.77 0.02
C ARG A 7 10.44 -51.97 1.25
N THR A 8 11.20 -52.02 2.33
CA THR A 8 10.92 -51.27 3.57
C THR A 8 11.24 -49.79 3.36
N THR A 9 12.32 -49.48 2.65
CA THR A 9 12.65 -48.08 2.28
C THR A 9 11.60 -47.43 1.37
N LEU A 10 11.10 -48.17 0.37
CA LEU A 10 10.03 -47.70 -0.51
C LEU A 10 8.70 -47.47 0.22
N LYS A 11 8.34 -48.32 1.17
CA LYS A 11 7.14 -48.13 2.00
C LYS A 11 7.25 -46.91 2.92
N LEU A 12 8.40 -46.67 3.52
CA LEU A 12 8.67 -45.48 4.34
C LEU A 12 8.67 -44.19 3.52
N MET A 13 9.21 -44.21 2.30
CA MET A 13 9.15 -43.07 1.40
C MET A 13 7.72 -42.78 0.92
N GLY A 14 6.90 -43.83 0.65
CA GLY A 14 5.51 -43.67 0.27
C GLY A 14 4.62 -43.06 1.37
N MET A 15 4.85 -43.44 2.64
CA MET A 15 4.12 -42.88 3.77
C MET A 15 4.54 -41.42 4.05
N GLY A 16 5.81 -41.05 3.85
CA GLY A 16 6.28 -39.66 3.99
C GLY A 16 5.68 -38.74 2.96
N ALA A 17 5.55 -39.17 1.70
CA ALA A 17 4.94 -38.40 0.64
C ALA A 17 3.42 -38.20 0.84
N ALA A 18 2.72 -39.20 1.37
CA ALA A 18 1.29 -39.09 1.67
C ALA A 18 1.02 -38.13 2.84
N LEU A 19 1.89 -38.06 3.86
CA LEU A 19 1.77 -37.09 4.96
C LEU A 19 2.03 -35.65 4.49
N LEU A 20 2.95 -35.46 3.53
CA LEU A 20 3.22 -34.13 2.96
C LEU A 20 2.06 -33.62 2.06
N MET A 21 1.28 -34.52 1.46
CA MET A 21 0.10 -34.14 0.68
C MET A 21 -1.13 -33.83 1.55
N ALA A 22 -1.16 -34.27 2.81
CA ALA A 22 -2.25 -34.01 3.74
C ALA A 22 -2.07 -32.69 4.54
N SER A 23 -0.86 -32.17 4.61
CA SER A 23 -0.55 -30.95 5.35
C SER A 23 -0.38 -29.78 4.38
N GLY A 24 -1.48 -29.11 4.07
CA GLY A 24 -1.39 -27.78 3.49
C GLY A 24 -2.08 -27.64 2.14
N ARG A 25 -3.37 -27.51 2.16
CA ARG A 25 -3.97 -26.56 1.25
C ARG A 25 -3.40 -25.18 1.61
N VAL A 26 -2.24 -24.85 1.04
CA VAL A 26 -1.81 -23.47 0.94
C VAL A 26 -2.95 -22.78 0.16
N ARG A 27 -3.87 -22.22 0.90
CA ARG A 27 -4.88 -21.33 0.35
C ARG A 27 -4.04 -20.20 -0.24
N ALA A 28 -3.94 -20.15 -1.55
CA ALA A 28 -3.41 -18.98 -2.22
C ALA A 28 -4.26 -17.82 -1.70
N GLN A 29 -3.73 -17.04 -0.78
CA GLN A 29 -4.38 -15.82 -0.33
C GLN A 29 -4.38 -14.94 -1.57
N GLY A 30 -5.56 -14.73 -2.16
CA GLY A 30 -5.71 -13.83 -3.29
C GLY A 30 -5.12 -12.46 -2.92
N THR A 31 -4.67 -11.72 -3.90
CA THR A 31 -4.23 -10.33 -3.71
C THR A 31 -5.37 -9.58 -2.99
N PRO A 32 -5.09 -8.91 -1.86
CA PRO A 32 -6.12 -8.18 -1.14
C PRO A 32 -6.70 -7.08 -2.03
N THR A 33 -7.99 -6.82 -1.89
CA THR A 33 -8.66 -5.70 -2.56
C THR A 33 -8.31 -4.36 -1.89
N ALA A 34 -8.54 -3.25 -2.58
CA ALA A 34 -8.10 -1.93 -2.10
C ALA A 34 -8.78 -1.54 -0.77
N ASP A 35 -10.05 -1.86 -0.58
CA ASP A 35 -10.80 -1.64 0.66
C ASP A 35 -10.27 -2.48 1.84
N GLN A 36 -9.71 -3.67 1.55
CA GLN A 36 -9.03 -4.49 2.56
C GLN A 36 -7.66 -3.95 2.96
N VAL A 37 -7.01 -3.18 2.07
CA VAL A 37 -5.73 -2.53 2.33
C VAL A 37 -5.94 -1.20 3.05
N ILE A 38 -6.88 -0.38 2.57
CA ILE A 38 -7.24 0.93 3.13
C ILE A 38 -8.77 1.02 3.20
N GLN A 39 -9.30 1.06 4.40
CA GLN A 39 -10.73 1.19 4.64
C GLN A 39 -11.32 2.42 3.94
N GLY A 40 -12.47 2.24 3.29
CA GLY A 40 -13.18 3.30 2.58
C GLY A 40 -12.68 3.58 1.17
N LYS A 41 -11.75 2.77 0.66
CA LYS A 41 -11.35 2.81 -0.76
C LYS A 41 -12.22 1.90 -1.60
N ASP A 42 -12.44 2.28 -2.87
CA ASP A 42 -13.16 1.45 -3.83
C ASP A 42 -12.36 0.15 -4.11
N PRO A 43 -12.98 -1.03 -4.00
CA PRO A 43 -12.31 -2.31 -4.23
C PRO A 43 -11.78 -2.49 -5.65
N ARG A 44 -12.23 -1.70 -6.63
CA ARG A 44 -11.78 -1.71 -8.03
C ARG A 44 -10.42 -1.04 -8.23
N LEU A 45 -9.87 -0.33 -7.24
CA LEU A 45 -8.52 0.20 -7.32
C LEU A 45 -7.49 -0.92 -7.44
N ILE A 46 -6.44 -0.69 -8.22
CA ILE A 46 -5.35 -1.65 -8.42
C ILE A 46 -4.39 -1.56 -7.23
N VAL A 47 -4.20 -2.68 -6.54
CA VAL A 47 -3.25 -2.77 -5.42
C VAL A 47 -1.86 -3.11 -5.95
N HIS A 48 -0.95 -2.15 -5.97
CA HIS A 48 0.46 -2.36 -6.32
C HIS A 48 1.28 -2.89 -5.15
N ASN A 49 1.00 -2.40 -3.95
CA ASN A 49 1.70 -2.82 -2.75
C ASN A 49 0.78 -2.69 -1.52
N SER A 50 0.36 -3.83 -0.99
CA SER A 50 -0.52 -3.86 0.19
C SER A 50 0.17 -3.43 1.49
N ARG A 51 1.49 -3.63 1.61
CA ARG A 51 2.25 -3.25 2.82
C ARG A 51 2.39 -1.74 2.98
N THR A 52 2.54 -1.04 1.88
CA THR A 52 2.67 0.43 1.85
C THR A 52 1.38 1.12 1.46
N GLY A 53 0.33 0.38 1.11
CA GLY A 53 -0.96 0.93 0.71
C GLY A 53 -0.91 1.69 -0.62
N VAL A 54 -0.03 1.26 -1.56
CA VAL A 54 0.03 1.90 -2.89
C VAL A 54 -1.11 1.39 -3.76
N LEU A 55 -2.00 2.32 -4.10
CA LEU A 55 -3.22 2.08 -4.89
C LEU A 55 -3.22 2.96 -6.14
N GLU A 56 -3.60 2.39 -7.28
CA GLU A 56 -3.78 3.10 -8.55
C GLU A 56 -5.26 3.15 -8.91
N THR A 57 -5.69 4.28 -9.47
CA THR A 57 -7.04 4.43 -10.00
C THR A 57 -7.06 4.01 -11.47
N PRO A 58 -7.81 2.97 -11.84
CA PRO A 58 -8.03 2.63 -13.25
C PRO A 58 -8.64 3.78 -14.03
N LEU A 59 -8.23 3.93 -15.28
CA LEU A 59 -8.72 5.03 -16.14
C LEU A 59 -10.24 5.00 -16.33
N GLU A 60 -10.84 3.81 -16.31
CA GLU A 60 -12.28 3.62 -16.42
C GLU A 60 -13.01 4.29 -15.27
N LEU A 61 -12.49 4.16 -14.04
CA LEU A 61 -13.08 4.83 -12.86
C LEU A 61 -12.96 6.35 -12.93
N LEU A 62 -11.85 6.88 -13.46
CA LEU A 62 -11.68 8.33 -13.63
C LEU A 62 -12.70 8.90 -14.63
N ARG A 63 -13.07 8.12 -15.64
CA ARG A 63 -14.05 8.56 -16.66
C ARG A 63 -15.49 8.60 -16.16
N GLU A 64 -15.78 7.90 -15.06
CA GLU A 64 -17.12 7.89 -14.45
C GLU A 64 -17.46 9.21 -13.73
N HIS A 65 -16.45 10.06 -13.46
CA HIS A 65 -16.58 11.23 -12.60
C HIS A 65 -15.92 12.47 -13.20
N GLU A 66 -16.61 13.60 -13.14
CA GLU A 66 -16.04 14.91 -13.48
C GLU A 66 -14.99 15.34 -12.46
N ARG A 67 -15.24 15.08 -11.17
CA ARG A 67 -14.32 15.27 -10.05
C ARG A 67 -14.07 13.96 -9.37
N THR A 68 -12.81 13.59 -9.18
CA THR A 68 -12.42 12.31 -8.58
C THR A 68 -12.81 12.22 -7.10
N PRO A 69 -13.77 11.37 -6.72
CA PRO A 69 -14.09 11.15 -5.30
C PRO A 69 -12.91 10.60 -4.52
N LYS A 70 -12.87 10.87 -3.21
CA LYS A 70 -11.78 10.39 -2.32
C LYS A 70 -11.66 8.86 -2.28
N GLU A 71 -12.77 8.15 -2.49
CA GLU A 71 -12.84 6.69 -2.47
C GLU A 71 -12.03 6.06 -3.60
N ILE A 72 -11.99 6.71 -4.77
CA ILE A 72 -11.23 6.25 -5.93
C ILE A 72 -9.94 7.02 -6.17
N LEU A 73 -9.61 8.02 -5.34
CA LEU A 73 -8.35 8.74 -5.45
C LEU A 73 -7.18 7.80 -5.15
N PHE A 74 -6.16 7.78 -6.01
CA PHE A 74 -4.97 6.97 -5.85
C PHE A 74 -4.23 7.24 -4.53
N ILE A 75 -3.44 6.27 -4.08
CA ILE A 75 -2.52 6.45 -2.95
C ILE A 75 -1.10 6.14 -3.39
N ARG A 76 -0.18 7.06 -3.13
CA ARG A 76 1.25 6.88 -3.31
C ARG A 76 1.96 7.06 -1.99
N ASN A 77 2.42 5.94 -1.43
CA ASN A 77 3.08 5.90 -0.14
C ASN A 77 4.40 5.11 -0.23
N ASN A 78 5.45 5.57 0.45
CA ASN A 78 6.74 4.91 0.55
C ASN A 78 6.98 4.25 1.91
N GLN A 79 6.16 4.57 2.91
CA GLN A 79 6.24 4.02 4.26
C GLN A 79 5.37 2.79 4.39
N VAL A 80 5.80 1.84 5.21
CA VAL A 80 4.98 0.68 5.58
C VAL A 80 3.83 1.17 6.45
N LEU A 81 2.60 0.71 6.13
CA LEU A 81 1.44 1.02 6.97
C LEU A 81 1.62 0.43 8.37
N PRO A 82 1.24 1.14 9.43
CA PRO A 82 1.27 0.62 10.79
C PRO A 82 0.46 -0.69 10.88
N GLN A 83 1.12 -1.76 11.33
CA GLN A 83 0.46 -3.06 11.51
C GLN A 83 -0.45 -3.04 12.73
N GLY A 84 -1.67 -3.56 12.59
CA GLY A 84 -2.59 -3.75 13.70
C GLY A 84 -3.16 -2.47 14.32
N LYS A 85 -2.92 -1.32 13.71
CA LYS A 85 -3.55 -0.06 14.11
C LYS A 85 -4.57 0.33 13.06
N THR A 86 -5.80 0.47 13.46
CA THR A 86 -6.78 1.26 12.71
C THR A 86 -6.17 2.65 12.54
N LEU A 87 -6.12 3.17 11.31
CA LEU A 87 -5.77 4.58 11.09
C LEU A 87 -6.93 5.41 11.63
N GLU A 88 -6.99 5.56 12.95
CA GLU A 88 -7.91 6.50 13.55
C GLU A 88 -7.63 7.88 12.96
N PRO A 89 -8.66 8.63 12.56
CA PRO A 89 -8.47 10.00 12.14
C PRO A 89 -7.73 10.73 13.26
N ILE A 90 -6.54 11.23 12.98
CA ILE A 90 -5.79 12.02 13.96
C ILE A 90 -6.61 13.28 14.20
N ALA A 91 -7.18 13.40 15.40
CA ALA A 91 -7.84 14.62 15.78
C ALA A 91 -6.77 15.74 15.81
N PRO A 92 -7.02 16.88 15.17
CA PRO A 92 -6.07 18.00 15.21
C PRO A 92 -5.93 18.62 16.59
N ASP A 93 -6.87 18.35 17.49
CA ASP A 93 -6.91 18.91 18.84
C ASP A 93 -5.74 18.38 19.68
N GLY A 94 -4.95 19.29 20.25
CA GLY A 94 -3.76 18.96 21.04
C GLY A 94 -2.52 18.61 20.20
N TRP A 95 -2.59 18.74 18.88
CA TRP A 95 -1.43 18.57 18.03
C TRP A 95 -0.69 19.92 17.86
N ILE A 96 0.45 20.06 18.51
CA ILE A 96 1.22 21.31 18.48
C ILE A 96 2.11 21.33 17.25
N ILE A 97 2.01 22.41 16.48
CA ILE A 97 2.89 22.74 15.36
C ILE A 97 3.84 23.84 15.83
N SER A 98 5.15 23.60 15.78
CA SER A 98 6.19 24.57 16.08
C SER A 98 6.78 25.14 14.79
N ILE A 99 6.92 26.47 14.73
CA ILE A 99 7.63 27.19 13.67
C ILE A 99 8.88 27.79 14.31
N GLU A 100 10.05 27.30 13.89
CA GLU A 100 11.33 27.60 14.49
C GLU A 100 12.41 27.85 13.43
N GLY A 101 13.58 28.32 13.83
CA GLY A 101 14.75 28.55 12.95
C GLY A 101 14.81 29.97 12.41
N MET A 102 15.08 30.16 11.13
CA MET A 102 15.25 31.48 10.48
C MET A 102 13.91 32.17 10.23
N VAL A 103 13.16 32.43 11.29
CA VAL A 103 11.87 33.16 11.28
C VAL A 103 11.96 34.36 12.22
N GLU A 104 11.29 35.46 11.90
CA GLU A 104 11.28 36.66 12.75
C GLU A 104 10.59 36.38 14.10
N ASN A 105 9.52 35.54 14.09
CA ASN A 105 8.75 35.21 15.27
C ASN A 105 8.60 33.68 15.38
N ALA A 106 9.33 33.06 16.28
CA ALA A 106 9.11 31.65 16.60
C ALA A 106 7.77 31.49 17.34
N GLN A 107 6.96 30.53 16.91
CA GLN A 107 5.61 30.31 17.43
C GLN A 107 5.33 28.82 17.58
N ALA A 108 4.46 28.49 18.54
CA ALA A 108 3.86 27.18 18.65
C ALA A 108 2.33 27.35 18.78
N PHE A 109 1.59 26.55 18.04
CA PHE A 109 0.14 26.65 18.04
C PHE A 109 -0.52 25.26 17.89
N ASP A 110 -1.74 25.13 18.37
CA ASP A 110 -2.55 23.92 18.17
C ASP A 110 -3.02 23.85 16.72
N ALA A 111 -2.85 22.70 16.07
CA ALA A 111 -3.20 22.48 14.68
C ALA A 111 -4.68 22.78 14.38
N LYS A 112 -5.57 22.77 15.39
CA LYS A 112 -6.99 23.09 15.23
C LYS A 112 -7.22 24.50 14.66
N ILE A 113 -6.33 25.45 14.97
CA ILE A 113 -6.47 26.84 14.48
C ILE A 113 -6.42 26.93 12.93
N LEU A 114 -5.84 25.92 12.26
CA LEU A 114 -5.80 25.88 10.79
C LEU A 114 -7.20 25.84 10.18
N LYS A 115 -8.19 25.32 10.94
CA LYS A 115 -9.60 25.30 10.49
C LYS A 115 -10.26 26.67 10.55
N ASP A 116 -9.75 27.56 11.42
CA ASP A 116 -10.29 28.91 11.63
C ASP A 116 -9.69 29.92 10.66
N LEU A 117 -8.63 29.53 9.93
CA LEU A 117 -8.06 30.36 8.86
C LEU A 117 -9.03 30.45 7.67
N PRO A 118 -9.01 31.56 6.92
CA PRO A 118 -9.80 31.65 5.69
C PRO A 118 -9.51 30.47 4.76
N GLN A 119 -10.55 29.67 4.49
CA GLN A 119 -10.44 28.49 3.64
C GLN A 119 -10.71 28.89 2.19
N VAL A 120 -9.96 28.29 1.26
CA VAL A 120 -10.20 28.42 -0.18
C VAL A 120 -10.35 27.03 -0.76
N GLU A 121 -11.26 26.91 -1.72
CA GLU A 121 -11.45 25.69 -2.50
C GLU A 121 -10.76 25.87 -3.85
N VAL A 122 -9.92 24.90 -4.23
CA VAL A 122 -9.18 24.94 -5.49
C VAL A 122 -9.41 23.63 -6.23
N GLU A 123 -9.88 23.75 -7.46
CA GLU A 123 -9.92 22.61 -8.38
C GLU A 123 -8.56 22.44 -9.05
N MET A 124 -7.99 21.24 -8.95
CA MET A 124 -6.66 20.97 -9.49
C MET A 124 -6.53 19.54 -10.00
N VAL A 125 -5.56 19.31 -10.88
CA VAL A 125 -5.12 17.98 -11.24
C VAL A 125 -4.08 17.53 -10.22
N LEU A 126 -4.39 16.47 -9.45
CA LEU A 126 -3.44 15.85 -8.55
C LEU A 126 -2.74 14.68 -9.24
N GLN A 127 -1.44 14.78 -9.43
CA GLN A 127 -0.63 13.79 -10.11
C GLN A 127 0.62 13.47 -9.30
N CYS A 128 1.00 12.17 -9.25
CA CYS A 128 2.26 11.76 -8.66
C CYS A 128 3.44 12.22 -9.53
N SER A 129 4.44 12.89 -8.94
CA SER A 129 5.66 13.31 -9.66
C SER A 129 6.49 12.14 -10.20
N GLY A 130 6.28 10.92 -9.68
CA GLY A 130 6.91 9.69 -10.17
C GLY A 130 6.12 8.95 -11.24
N ASN A 131 5.02 9.54 -11.74
CA ASN A 131 4.21 8.92 -12.78
C ASN A 131 5.05 8.70 -14.05
N GLY A 132 4.95 7.51 -14.64
CA GLY A 132 5.73 7.15 -15.84
C GLY A 132 7.20 6.77 -15.58
N ARG A 133 7.72 6.83 -14.35
CA ARG A 133 9.13 6.49 -14.03
C ARG A 133 9.55 5.12 -14.56
N SER A 134 8.67 4.15 -14.57
CA SER A 134 8.95 2.80 -15.07
C SER A 134 9.28 2.76 -16.57
N PHE A 135 8.80 3.72 -17.37
CA PHE A 135 9.14 3.84 -18.78
C PHE A 135 10.61 4.25 -18.96
N PHE A 136 11.06 5.24 -18.20
CA PHE A 136 12.46 5.68 -18.25
C PHE A 136 13.40 4.57 -17.77
N ALA A 137 13.07 3.86 -16.69
CA ALA A 137 13.88 2.75 -16.21
C ALA A 137 14.00 1.59 -17.22
N ARG A 138 12.99 1.37 -18.07
CA ARG A 138 13.07 0.41 -19.18
C ARG A 138 13.97 0.91 -20.30
N ALA A 139 13.84 2.18 -20.69
CA ALA A 139 14.66 2.80 -21.72
C ALA A 139 16.14 2.77 -21.34
N GLN A 140 16.49 3.12 -20.09
CA GLN A 140 17.87 3.06 -19.59
C GLN A 140 18.44 1.64 -19.62
N ARG A 141 17.66 0.63 -19.21
CA ARG A 141 18.10 -0.77 -19.29
C ARG A 141 18.29 -1.26 -20.72
N ALA A 142 17.44 -0.82 -21.65
CA ALA A 142 17.56 -1.16 -23.06
C ALA A 142 18.77 -0.50 -23.73
N SER A 143 19.18 0.69 -23.27
CA SER A 143 20.36 1.41 -23.78
C SER A 143 21.69 0.92 -23.22
N GLY A 144 21.70 -0.03 -22.27
CA GLY A 144 22.93 -0.54 -21.65
C GLY A 144 23.68 0.46 -20.79
N THR A 145 23.11 1.61 -20.52
CA THR A 145 23.64 2.59 -19.56
C THR A 145 23.14 2.21 -18.17
N GLN A 146 24.07 1.65 -17.37
CA GLN A 146 23.88 1.45 -15.93
C GLN A 146 24.22 2.75 -15.19
#